data_925eb910305e32e3bbbad44eae9c6cdb
#
_entry.id   925eb910305e32e3bbbad44eae9c6cdb
#
_cell.length_a   1.000
_cell.length_b   1.000
_cell.length_c   1.000
_cell.angle_alpha   90.00
_cell.angle_beta   90.00
_cell.angle_gamma   90.00
#
_symmetry.space_group_name_H-M   'P 1'
#
loop_
_entity.id
_entity.type
_entity.pdbx_description
1 polymer ?
#
loop_
_entity_poly.entity_id
_entity_poly.type
_entity_poly.pdbx_seq_one_letter_code
_entity_poly.pdbx_strand_id
1 'polypeptide(L)'
;DIYRGISKSRDGTVKLWLKDEGIYIATITGVITKVEVPLFSSTPELQITIRCPEAMLVAPEAQDVYPEDFTNESFSTPFVGKVTDSESTAPHGLLITAKVDQAGMNKFYIQDGQQSGDVHEWRFEINYAFEANDVLTIDTRTRKRAIFVTRGVNRIDLMNAISLESTWPTIYPGPNPLELAFTDGSTYNAWTLLTFKHHATYWGI
;
A
#
# COMPACT_ATOMS: atom_id res chain seq x y z
N ASP A 1 12.11 31.15 -1.90
CA ASP A 1 10.63 31.30 -2.03
C ASP A 1 9.80 30.25 -1.29
N ILE A 2 10.26 29.86 -0.11
CA ILE A 2 9.56 28.92 0.80
C ILE A 2 8.17 29.48 1.16
N TYR A 3 8.04 30.78 1.40
CA TYR A 3 6.75 31.43 1.70
C TYR A 3 5.69 31.29 0.59
N ARG A 4 6.07 31.31 -0.67
CA ARG A 4 5.14 31.08 -1.79
C ARG A 4 4.70 29.64 -1.93
N GLY A 5 5.51 28.69 -1.50
CA GLY A 5 5.15 27.26 -1.46
C GLY A 5 4.14 26.96 -0.34
N ILE A 6 4.32 27.54 0.83
CA ILE A 6 3.46 27.33 2.01
C ILE A 6 2.07 27.92 1.81
N SER A 7 1.96 29.09 1.17
CA SER A 7 0.68 29.77 0.96
C SER A 7 -0.22 29.14 -0.10
N LYS A 8 0.27 28.19 -0.88
CA LYS A 8 -0.48 27.54 -1.96
C LYS A 8 -1.13 26.22 -1.56
N SER A 9 -0.77 25.61 -0.43
CA SER A 9 -1.48 24.43 0.03
C SER A 9 -2.78 24.86 0.69
N ARG A 10 -3.89 24.65 0.02
CA ARG A 10 -5.25 25.02 0.45
C ARG A 10 -5.68 24.36 1.77
N ASP A 11 -5.06 23.26 2.14
CA ASP A 11 -5.35 22.43 3.30
C ASP A 11 -4.24 22.50 4.38
N GLY A 12 -3.19 23.29 4.14
CA GLY A 12 -2.05 23.40 5.05
C GLY A 12 -1.14 22.16 5.08
N THR A 13 -1.39 21.17 4.22
CA THR A 13 -0.57 19.96 4.15
C THR A 13 0.71 20.22 3.35
N VAL A 14 1.84 19.79 3.89
CA VAL A 14 3.14 19.87 3.25
C VAL A 14 3.77 18.51 3.15
N LYS A 15 4.50 18.29 2.06
CA LYS A 15 5.35 17.13 1.87
C LYS A 15 6.80 17.55 1.90
N LEU A 16 7.54 17.02 2.86
CA LEU A 16 8.97 17.20 2.96
C LEU A 16 9.68 16.04 2.28
N TRP A 17 10.74 16.38 1.54
CA TRP A 17 11.61 15.42 0.91
C TRP A 17 12.95 15.43 1.64
N LEU A 18 13.31 14.31 2.22
CA LEU A 18 14.63 14.13 2.82
C LEU A 18 15.59 13.70 1.73
N LYS A 19 16.74 14.37 1.68
CA LYS A 19 17.82 14.08 0.74
C LYS A 19 19.11 13.81 1.49
N ASP A 20 19.87 12.86 1.01
CA ASP A 20 21.25 12.64 1.37
C ASP A 20 22.11 12.60 0.11
N GLU A 21 23.21 13.35 0.09
CA GLU A 21 24.10 13.51 -1.08
C GLU A 21 23.39 13.78 -2.41
N GLY A 22 22.24 14.48 -2.36
CA GLY A 22 21.42 14.79 -3.54
C GLY A 22 20.37 13.71 -3.90
N ILE A 23 20.39 12.56 -3.26
CA ILE A 23 19.44 11.46 -3.48
C ILE A 23 18.25 11.61 -2.52
N TYR A 24 17.03 11.43 -3.04
CA TYR A 24 15.83 11.40 -2.23
C TYR A 24 15.74 10.06 -1.49
N ILE A 25 15.80 10.10 -0.16
CA ILE A 25 15.78 8.90 0.70
C ILE A 25 14.41 8.63 1.30
N ALA A 26 13.67 9.67 1.67
CA ALA A 26 12.35 9.52 2.26
C ALA A 26 11.50 10.78 2.11
N THR A 27 10.21 10.62 2.33
CA THR A 27 9.24 11.71 2.41
C THR A 27 8.46 11.63 3.69
N ILE A 28 8.08 12.80 4.23
CA ILE A 28 7.15 12.91 5.34
C ILE A 28 6.04 13.89 4.96
N THR A 29 4.80 13.54 5.30
CA THR A 29 3.64 14.39 5.07
C THR A 29 3.12 14.92 6.40
N GLY A 30 2.90 16.22 6.50
CA GLY A 30 2.41 16.83 7.72
C GLY A 30 1.71 18.17 7.50
N VAL A 31 1.26 18.77 8.59
CA VAL A 31 0.64 20.09 8.61
C VAL A 31 1.57 21.06 9.33
N ILE A 32 1.80 22.23 8.73
CA ILE A 32 2.57 23.28 9.39
C ILE A 32 1.75 23.83 10.54
N THR A 33 2.30 23.73 11.76
CA THR A 33 1.65 24.22 12.98
C THR A 33 2.25 25.54 13.47
N LYS A 34 3.49 25.81 13.09
CA LYS A 34 4.18 27.04 13.53
C LYS A 34 5.26 27.44 12.53
N VAL A 35 5.38 28.73 12.31
CA VAL A 35 6.48 29.35 11.56
C VAL A 35 7.05 30.47 12.40
N GLU A 36 8.32 30.42 12.75
CA GLU A 36 9.02 31.43 13.55
C GLU A 36 10.18 32.00 12.74
N VAL A 37 10.23 33.33 12.75
CA VAL A 37 11.36 34.07 12.18
C VAL A 37 11.89 34.93 13.33
N PRO A 38 13.06 34.66 13.89
CA PRO A 38 13.66 35.53 14.91
C PRO A 38 14.03 36.85 14.27
N LEU A 39 13.32 37.92 14.69
CA LEU A 39 13.44 39.26 14.12
C LEU A 39 14.77 39.98 14.43
N PHE A 40 15.53 39.49 15.42
CA PHE A 40 16.73 40.15 15.95
C PHE A 40 17.98 39.27 15.94
N SER A 41 18.02 38.24 15.11
CA SER A 41 19.21 37.42 14.94
C SER A 41 20.14 37.98 13.86
N SER A 42 21.44 38.00 14.13
CA SER A 42 22.47 38.34 13.12
C SER A 42 22.51 37.33 11.97
N THR A 43 21.99 36.14 12.18
CA THR A 43 21.73 35.07 11.17
C THR A 43 20.25 34.76 11.21
N PRO A 44 19.45 35.27 10.26
CA PRO A 44 18.02 35.00 10.24
C PRO A 44 17.79 33.51 9.88
N GLU A 45 17.30 32.76 10.86
CA GLU A 45 16.89 31.37 10.68
C GLU A 45 15.37 31.29 10.62
N LEU A 46 14.86 30.50 9.67
CA LEU A 46 13.44 30.19 9.58
C LEU A 46 13.19 28.86 10.28
N GLN A 47 12.45 28.88 11.38
CA GLN A 47 12.02 27.66 12.05
C GLN A 47 10.59 27.31 11.67
N ILE A 48 10.39 26.12 11.11
CA ILE A 48 9.07 25.59 10.74
C ILE A 48 8.79 24.35 11.58
N THR A 49 7.68 24.37 12.30
CA THR A 49 7.19 23.21 13.04
C THR A 49 6.10 22.52 12.22
N ILE A 50 6.31 21.24 11.94
CA ILE A 50 5.38 20.42 11.18
C ILE A 50 4.88 19.29 12.06
N ARG A 51 3.57 19.18 12.20
CA ARG A 51 2.94 18.04 12.86
C ARG A 51 2.70 16.95 11.83
N CYS A 52 3.30 15.79 12.05
CA CYS A 52 3.15 14.60 11.19
C CYS A 52 2.24 13.58 11.89
N PRO A 53 0.97 13.47 11.48
CA PRO A 53 0.02 12.61 12.19
C PRO A 53 0.38 11.13 12.16
N GLU A 54 1.10 10.69 11.14
CA GLU A 54 1.46 9.28 10.96
C GLU A 54 2.82 8.94 11.56
N ALA A 55 3.63 9.94 11.88
CA ALA A 55 4.98 9.78 12.44
C ALA A 55 5.88 8.80 11.68
N MET A 56 5.59 8.57 10.39
CA MET A 56 6.31 7.63 9.54
C MET A 56 6.95 8.36 8.35
N LEU A 57 8.15 7.95 8.03
CA LEU A 57 8.84 8.29 6.80
C LEU A 57 8.48 7.26 5.75
N VAL A 58 8.26 7.68 4.51
CA VAL A 58 7.87 6.81 3.41
C VAL A 58 8.90 6.96 2.29
N ALA A 59 9.37 5.85 1.74
CA ALA A 59 10.24 5.86 0.58
C ALA A 59 9.58 6.64 -0.59
N PRO A 60 10.34 7.42 -1.38
CA PRO A 60 9.78 8.27 -2.42
C PRO A 60 9.12 7.47 -3.55
N GLU A 61 9.62 6.29 -3.82
CA GLU A 61 9.15 5.41 -4.89
C GLU A 61 8.56 4.11 -4.33
N ALA A 62 7.52 3.61 -5.00
CA ALA A 62 6.99 2.29 -4.72
C ALA A 62 7.92 1.24 -5.31
N GLN A 63 8.28 0.27 -4.50
CA GLN A 63 9.07 -0.86 -4.92
C GLN A 63 8.16 -2.00 -5.37
N ASP A 64 8.54 -2.70 -6.44
CA ASP A 64 7.96 -3.97 -6.78
C ASP A 64 8.50 -5.01 -5.81
N VAL A 65 7.60 -5.60 -5.02
CA VAL A 65 7.92 -6.69 -4.10
C VAL A 65 7.03 -7.85 -4.45
N TYR A 66 7.49 -8.67 -5.34
CA TYR A 66 6.79 -9.91 -5.62
C TYR A 66 7.10 -10.94 -4.53
N PRO A 67 6.10 -11.75 -4.16
CA PRO A 67 6.35 -12.89 -3.30
C PRO A 67 7.51 -13.75 -3.84
N GLU A 68 8.34 -14.29 -2.94
CA GLU A 68 9.33 -15.30 -3.30
C GLU A 68 8.61 -16.45 -4.04
N ASP A 69 9.23 -17.03 -5.04
CA ASP A 69 8.67 -18.04 -5.93
C ASP A 69 7.57 -17.54 -6.90
N PHE A 70 7.38 -16.20 -7.01
CA PHE A 70 6.51 -15.64 -8.02
C PHE A 70 7.12 -15.80 -9.42
N THR A 71 6.50 -16.63 -10.23
CA THR A 71 6.70 -16.66 -11.67
C THR A 71 5.54 -15.91 -12.32
N ASN A 72 5.79 -15.10 -13.33
CA ASN A 72 4.79 -14.28 -14.03
C ASN A 72 3.80 -15.14 -14.86
N GLU A 73 3.26 -16.19 -14.23
CA GLU A 73 2.39 -17.19 -14.80
C GLU A 73 0.97 -17.04 -14.26
N SER A 74 0.02 -17.59 -15.02
CA SER A 74 -1.36 -17.72 -14.58
C SER A 74 -1.46 -18.81 -13.51
N PHE A 75 -2.11 -18.49 -12.40
CA PHE A 75 -2.35 -19.44 -11.31
C PHE A 75 -3.74 -20.05 -11.45
N SER A 76 -3.85 -21.38 -11.33
CA SER A 76 -5.13 -22.12 -11.29
C SER A 76 -5.43 -22.71 -9.91
N THR A 77 -4.59 -22.38 -8.94
CA THR A 77 -4.69 -22.77 -7.52
C THR A 77 -4.42 -21.53 -6.68
N PRO A 78 -4.65 -21.56 -5.36
CA PRO A 78 -4.15 -20.51 -4.49
C PRO A 78 -2.65 -20.32 -4.70
N PHE A 79 -2.23 -19.09 -4.87
CA PHE A 79 -0.83 -18.75 -4.77
C PHE A 79 -0.44 -18.73 -3.30
N VAL A 80 0.59 -19.48 -2.94
CA VAL A 80 1.19 -19.46 -1.60
C VAL A 80 2.65 -19.06 -1.76
N GLY A 81 3.03 -17.99 -1.14
CA GLY A 81 4.39 -17.46 -1.25
C GLY A 81 4.75 -16.62 -0.04
N LYS A 82 5.95 -16.05 -0.05
CA LYS A 82 6.46 -15.20 1.03
C LYS A 82 7.00 -13.90 0.44
N VAL A 83 6.55 -12.78 0.98
CA VAL A 83 7.14 -11.46 0.72
C VAL A 83 8.12 -11.12 1.83
N THR A 84 9.36 -10.84 1.48
CA THR A 84 10.36 -10.40 2.46
C THR A 84 10.60 -8.91 2.31
N ASP A 85 10.17 -8.14 3.32
CA ASP A 85 10.47 -6.72 3.42
C ASP A 85 11.69 -6.50 4.31
N SER A 86 12.84 -6.31 3.68
CA SER A 86 14.12 -6.09 4.36
C SER A 86 14.44 -4.61 4.62
N GLU A 87 13.66 -3.69 4.09
CA GLU A 87 13.98 -2.26 4.11
C GLU A 87 13.17 -1.48 5.15
N SER A 88 11.91 -1.85 5.35
CA SER A 88 11.04 -1.12 6.27
C SER A 88 11.38 -1.39 7.73
N THR A 89 11.13 -0.41 8.58
CA THR A 89 11.14 -0.57 10.04
C THR A 89 9.74 -0.44 10.65
N ALA A 90 8.74 -0.09 9.84
CA ALA A 90 7.35 0.10 10.25
C ALA A 90 6.39 -0.69 9.36
N PRO A 91 5.26 -1.18 9.92
CA PRO A 91 4.20 -1.81 9.13
C PRO A 91 3.62 -0.85 8.09
N HIS A 92 3.25 -1.35 6.92
CA HIS A 92 2.71 -0.53 5.85
C HIS A 92 1.72 -1.29 4.97
N GLY A 93 0.95 -0.53 4.18
CA GLY A 93 0.05 -1.07 3.19
C GLY A 93 0.74 -1.38 1.87
N LEU A 94 0.00 -2.06 0.99
CA LEU A 94 0.47 -2.53 -0.30
C LEU A 94 -0.50 -2.17 -1.42
N LEU A 95 -0.02 -2.26 -2.65
CA LEU A 95 -0.81 -2.15 -3.88
C LEU A 95 -0.72 -3.48 -4.63
N ILE A 96 -1.87 -4.13 -4.78
CA ILE A 96 -2.02 -5.36 -5.55
C ILE A 96 -2.84 -5.08 -6.79
N THR A 97 -2.41 -5.63 -7.93
CA THR A 97 -3.21 -5.66 -9.14
C THR A 97 -3.20 -7.08 -9.69
N ALA A 98 -4.38 -7.67 -9.84
CA ALA A 98 -4.54 -9.04 -10.32
C ALA A 98 -5.60 -9.11 -11.42
N LYS A 99 -5.33 -9.88 -12.46
CA LYS A 99 -6.23 -10.10 -13.59
C LYS A 99 -6.92 -11.45 -13.46
N VAL A 100 -8.22 -11.47 -13.68
CA VAL A 100 -9.02 -12.69 -13.78
C VAL A 100 -8.95 -13.21 -15.22
N ASP A 101 -8.42 -14.39 -15.42
CA ASP A 101 -8.29 -14.98 -16.76
C ASP A 101 -9.54 -15.77 -17.18
N GLN A 102 -10.30 -16.28 -16.21
CA GLN A 102 -11.55 -17.02 -16.48
C GLN A 102 -12.70 -16.49 -15.62
N ALA A 103 -13.89 -16.38 -16.20
CA ALA A 103 -15.11 -16.02 -15.49
C ALA A 103 -15.59 -17.11 -14.52
N GLY A 104 -16.51 -16.73 -13.62
CA GLY A 104 -17.17 -17.66 -12.69
C GLY A 104 -16.66 -17.58 -11.25
N MET A 105 -15.67 -16.73 -10.98
CA MET A 105 -15.22 -16.46 -9.63
C MET A 105 -16.11 -15.41 -8.97
N ASN A 106 -16.52 -15.65 -7.75
CA ASN A 106 -17.36 -14.73 -6.99
C ASN A 106 -16.67 -14.19 -5.73
N LYS A 107 -15.41 -14.54 -5.54
CA LYS A 107 -14.63 -14.18 -4.37
C LYS A 107 -13.16 -14.02 -4.72
N PHE A 108 -12.53 -13.01 -4.14
CA PHE A 108 -11.08 -12.89 -4.02
C PHE A 108 -10.71 -12.83 -2.55
N TYR A 109 -9.63 -13.52 -2.16
CA TYR A 109 -9.06 -13.35 -0.83
C TYR A 109 -7.55 -13.22 -0.87
N ILE A 110 -7.04 -12.55 0.14
CA ILE A 110 -5.63 -12.55 0.54
C ILE A 110 -5.59 -12.77 2.06
N GLN A 111 -4.74 -13.67 2.49
CA GLN A 111 -4.59 -13.99 3.91
C GLN A 111 -3.14 -14.26 4.27
N ASP A 112 -2.84 -14.21 5.56
CA ASP A 112 -1.57 -14.65 6.09
C ASP A 112 -1.44 -16.17 5.89
N GLY A 113 -0.41 -16.59 5.18
CA GLY A 113 -0.11 -18.01 5.00
C GLY A 113 0.38 -18.58 6.33
N GLN A 114 -0.40 -19.47 6.93
CA GLN A 114 -0.06 -20.10 8.21
C GLN A 114 1.29 -20.83 8.15
N GLN A 115 2.35 -20.17 8.57
CA GLN A 115 3.50 -20.86 9.15
C GLN A 115 3.33 -20.82 10.67
N SER A 116 3.25 -22.01 11.24
CA SER A 116 2.99 -22.22 12.67
C SER A 116 3.96 -21.39 13.53
N GLY A 117 3.45 -20.38 14.22
CA GLY A 117 4.15 -19.73 15.32
C GLY A 117 4.08 -18.21 15.38
N ASP A 118 3.71 -17.48 14.34
CA ASP A 118 3.69 -16.03 14.34
C ASP A 118 2.31 -15.42 14.17
N VAL A 119 2.08 -14.31 14.86
CA VAL A 119 0.84 -13.86 15.49
C VAL A 119 -0.07 -13.00 14.61
N HIS A 120 0.11 -12.96 13.31
CA HIS A 120 -0.69 -12.07 12.45
C HIS A 120 -1.66 -12.83 11.56
N GLU A 121 -2.64 -13.47 12.19
CA GLU A 121 -3.81 -14.03 11.46
C GLU A 121 -4.68 -12.88 10.95
N TRP A 122 -4.50 -12.50 9.70
CA TRP A 122 -5.40 -11.61 9.01
C TRP A 122 -5.89 -12.25 7.71
N ARG A 123 -7.16 -11.99 7.40
CA ARG A 123 -7.77 -12.36 6.13
C ARG A 123 -8.53 -11.16 5.59
N PHE A 124 -8.36 -10.92 4.31
CA PHE A 124 -9.10 -9.92 3.57
C PHE A 124 -9.85 -10.59 2.43
N GLU A 125 -11.14 -10.35 2.33
CA GLU A 125 -12.01 -11.02 1.38
C GLU A 125 -12.95 -10.04 0.69
N ILE A 126 -13.07 -10.18 -0.64
CA ILE A 126 -13.96 -9.42 -1.51
C ILE A 126 -14.95 -10.39 -2.14
N ASN A 127 -16.26 -10.14 -1.95
CA ASN A 127 -17.34 -10.91 -2.55
C ASN A 127 -17.88 -10.16 -3.76
N TYR A 128 -17.50 -10.58 -4.96
CA TYR A 128 -17.89 -9.96 -6.22
C TYR A 128 -17.88 -10.96 -7.37
N ALA A 129 -18.87 -10.88 -8.27
CA ALA A 129 -18.91 -11.72 -9.46
C ALA A 129 -17.93 -11.21 -10.51
N PHE A 130 -16.74 -11.82 -10.53
CA PHE A 130 -15.68 -11.47 -11.47
C PHE A 130 -15.95 -12.05 -12.85
N GLU A 131 -15.65 -11.26 -13.88
CA GLU A 131 -15.69 -11.69 -15.28
C GLU A 131 -14.27 -11.88 -15.82
N ALA A 132 -14.15 -12.63 -16.92
CA ALA A 132 -12.88 -12.78 -17.60
C ALA A 132 -12.32 -11.42 -18.05
N ASN A 133 -11.03 -11.21 -17.86
CA ASN A 133 -10.29 -9.97 -18.09
C ASN A 133 -10.59 -8.81 -17.12
N ASP A 134 -11.36 -9.03 -16.07
CA ASP A 134 -11.42 -8.07 -14.97
C ASP A 134 -10.03 -7.88 -14.35
N VAL A 135 -9.69 -6.64 -14.08
CA VAL A 135 -8.46 -6.29 -13.37
C VAL A 135 -8.84 -5.72 -12.01
N LEU A 136 -8.64 -6.53 -10.97
CA LEU A 136 -8.82 -6.14 -9.58
C LEU A 136 -7.62 -5.32 -9.12
N THR A 137 -7.88 -4.17 -8.51
CA THR A 137 -6.86 -3.34 -7.85
C THR A 137 -7.25 -3.15 -6.38
N ILE A 138 -6.30 -3.46 -5.50
CA ILE A 138 -6.42 -3.28 -4.05
C ILE A 138 -5.28 -2.39 -3.59
N ASP A 139 -5.60 -1.21 -3.08
CA ASP A 139 -4.65 -0.29 -2.46
C ASP A 139 -4.96 -0.20 -0.97
N THR A 140 -4.08 -0.72 -0.12
CA THR A 140 -4.26 -0.70 1.33
C THR A 140 -3.40 0.36 2.01
N ARG A 141 -2.63 1.12 1.24
CA ARG A 141 -1.76 2.16 1.76
C ARG A 141 -2.56 3.22 2.51
N THR A 142 -1.99 3.73 3.57
CA THR A 142 -2.61 4.76 4.41
C THR A 142 -3.08 5.95 3.57
N ARG A 143 -4.31 6.42 3.79
CA ARG A 143 -5.00 7.50 3.07
C ARG A 143 -5.25 7.25 1.57
N LYS A 144 -4.93 6.06 1.06
CA LYS A 144 -5.16 5.69 -0.34
C LYS A 144 -6.08 4.48 -0.48
N ARG A 145 -6.64 3.99 0.61
CA ARG A 145 -7.46 2.78 0.61
C ARG A 145 -8.52 2.85 -0.47
N ALA A 146 -8.40 1.93 -1.41
CA ALA A 146 -9.30 1.83 -2.54
C ALA A 146 -9.33 0.38 -3.04
N ILE A 147 -10.50 -0.08 -3.42
CA ILE A 147 -10.69 -1.38 -4.07
C ILE A 147 -11.62 -1.17 -5.23
N PHE A 148 -11.18 -1.57 -6.40
CA PHE A 148 -11.99 -1.48 -7.59
C PHE A 148 -11.62 -2.54 -8.62
N VAL A 149 -12.57 -2.85 -9.48
CA VAL A 149 -12.35 -3.64 -10.70
C VAL A 149 -12.37 -2.70 -11.89
N THR A 150 -11.43 -2.90 -12.79
CA THR A 150 -11.47 -2.31 -14.14
C THR A 150 -11.95 -3.37 -15.12
N ARG A 151 -13.11 -3.13 -15.76
CA ARG A 151 -13.73 -3.97 -16.79
C ARG A 151 -13.80 -3.16 -18.08
N GLY A 152 -12.86 -3.43 -18.99
CA GLY A 152 -12.66 -2.61 -20.17
C GLY A 152 -12.32 -1.16 -19.79
N VAL A 153 -13.20 -0.21 -20.13
CA VAL A 153 -13.03 1.21 -19.79
C VAL A 153 -13.74 1.61 -18.49
N ASN A 154 -14.50 0.71 -17.89
CA ASN A 154 -15.31 1.00 -16.70
C ASN A 154 -14.53 0.68 -15.43
N ARG A 155 -14.59 1.56 -14.47
CA ARG A 155 -14.11 1.34 -13.11
C ARG A 155 -15.29 1.13 -12.16
N ILE A 156 -15.30 0.00 -11.48
CA ILE A 156 -16.36 -0.41 -10.54
C ILE A 156 -15.75 -0.41 -9.13
N ASP A 157 -16.28 0.42 -8.25
CA ASP A 157 -15.85 0.47 -6.84
C ASP A 157 -16.38 -0.75 -6.08
N LEU A 158 -15.50 -1.42 -5.33
CA LEU A 158 -15.81 -2.63 -4.57
C LEU A 158 -15.69 -2.44 -3.05
N MET A 159 -15.64 -1.22 -2.54
CA MET A 159 -15.55 -0.99 -1.09
C MET A 159 -16.70 -1.64 -0.32
N ASN A 160 -17.89 -1.70 -0.92
CA ASN A 160 -19.07 -2.34 -0.33
C ASN A 160 -19.10 -3.88 -0.50
N ALA A 161 -18.17 -4.45 -1.26
CA ALA A 161 -18.06 -5.89 -1.50
C ALA A 161 -17.11 -6.58 -0.51
N ILE A 162 -16.46 -5.80 0.35
CA ILE A 162 -15.55 -6.33 1.39
C ILE A 162 -16.38 -7.10 2.41
N SER A 163 -15.93 -8.30 2.79
CA SER A 163 -16.52 -9.05 3.89
C SER A 163 -16.36 -8.29 5.21
N LEU A 164 -17.38 -8.32 6.05
CA LEU A 164 -17.38 -7.65 7.35
C LEU A 164 -16.29 -8.16 8.31
N GLU A 165 -15.84 -9.39 8.11
CA GLU A 165 -14.77 -10.02 8.91
C GLU A 165 -13.37 -9.71 8.40
N SER A 166 -13.27 -8.93 7.32
CA SER A 166 -12.00 -8.64 6.66
C SER A 166 -11.13 -7.68 7.48
N THR A 167 -9.85 -8.01 7.56
CA THR A 167 -8.80 -7.14 8.07
C THR A 167 -7.94 -6.64 6.91
N TRP A 168 -7.65 -5.35 6.87
CA TRP A 168 -6.84 -4.77 5.80
C TRP A 168 -5.44 -5.38 5.76
N PRO A 169 -5.01 -5.86 4.58
CA PRO A 169 -3.66 -6.41 4.41
C PRO A 169 -2.59 -5.40 4.81
N THR A 170 -1.66 -5.86 5.61
CA THR A 170 -0.52 -5.08 6.10
C THR A 170 0.73 -5.92 5.96
N ILE A 171 1.79 -5.34 5.43
CA ILE A 171 3.12 -5.94 5.38
C ILE A 171 3.92 -5.45 6.59
N TYR A 172 4.58 -6.36 7.25
CA TYR A 172 5.46 -6.09 8.39
C TYR A 172 6.92 -6.17 7.96
N PRO A 173 7.83 -5.50 8.66
CA PRO A 173 9.26 -5.71 8.45
C PRO A 173 9.64 -7.19 8.58
N GLY A 174 10.40 -7.70 7.64
CA GLY A 174 10.79 -9.10 7.60
C GLY A 174 9.90 -9.98 6.70
N PRO A 175 9.87 -11.30 6.95
CA PRO A 175 9.12 -12.25 6.11
C PRO A 175 7.61 -12.19 6.39
N ASN A 176 6.83 -12.14 5.31
CA ASN A 176 5.37 -12.12 5.34
C ASN A 176 4.86 -13.29 4.46
N PRO A 177 4.48 -14.42 5.04
CA PRO A 177 3.84 -15.49 4.29
C PRO A 177 2.46 -15.05 3.83
N LEU A 178 2.11 -15.32 2.57
CA LEU A 178 0.86 -14.87 1.95
C LEU A 178 0.22 -16.00 1.14
N GLU A 179 -1.10 -16.03 1.19
CA GLU A 179 -1.92 -16.84 0.31
C GLU A 179 -2.95 -15.94 -0.39
N LEU A 180 -3.04 -16.05 -1.72
CA LEU A 180 -3.98 -15.29 -2.55
C LEU A 180 -4.70 -16.20 -3.53
N ALA A 181 -6.00 -15.98 -3.73
CA ALA A 181 -6.74 -16.67 -4.77
C ALA A 181 -8.01 -15.96 -5.21
N PHE A 182 -8.41 -16.24 -6.45
CA PHE A 182 -9.79 -16.11 -6.91
C PHE A 182 -10.49 -17.46 -6.80
N THR A 183 -11.70 -17.48 -6.27
CA THR A 183 -12.47 -18.72 -6.02
C THR A 183 -13.98 -18.46 -6.14
N ASP A 184 -14.74 -19.53 -6.37
CA ASP A 184 -16.20 -19.56 -6.19
C ASP A 184 -16.62 -20.11 -4.82
N GLY A 185 -15.62 -20.44 -3.97
CA GLY A 185 -15.79 -21.08 -2.67
C GLY A 185 -15.50 -22.57 -2.68
N SER A 186 -15.47 -23.22 -3.85
CA SER A 186 -15.20 -24.65 -4.02
C SER A 186 -14.12 -24.95 -5.05
N THR A 187 -13.96 -24.07 -6.04
CA THR A 187 -12.96 -24.20 -7.11
C THR A 187 -12.12 -22.93 -7.23
N TYR A 188 -10.99 -23.06 -7.91
CA TYR A 188 -10.08 -21.97 -8.23
C TYR A 188 -9.95 -21.89 -9.74
N ASN A 189 -9.97 -20.69 -10.31
CA ASN A 189 -9.79 -20.47 -11.74
C ASN A 189 -8.51 -19.71 -12.04
N ALA A 190 -8.12 -19.73 -13.31
CA ALA A 190 -6.91 -19.06 -13.76
C ALA A 190 -6.97 -17.55 -13.54
N TRP A 191 -5.91 -17.02 -12.99
CA TRP A 191 -5.69 -15.60 -12.73
C TRP A 191 -4.21 -15.26 -12.81
N THR A 192 -3.89 -14.00 -13.03
CA THR A 192 -2.51 -13.51 -13.15
C THR A 192 -2.28 -12.36 -12.16
N LEU A 193 -1.23 -12.44 -11.36
CA LEU A 193 -0.78 -11.33 -10.54
C LEU A 193 0.02 -10.36 -11.43
N LEU A 194 -0.47 -9.12 -11.59
CA LEU A 194 0.17 -8.10 -12.44
C LEU A 194 1.15 -7.23 -11.66
N THR A 195 0.79 -6.87 -10.43
CA THR A 195 1.56 -5.94 -9.61
C THR A 195 1.44 -6.31 -8.14
N PHE A 196 2.57 -6.29 -7.45
CA PHE A 196 2.62 -6.34 -6.00
C PHE A 196 3.68 -5.33 -5.55
N LYS A 197 3.22 -4.18 -5.03
CA LYS A 197 4.08 -3.03 -4.70
C LYS A 197 3.85 -2.56 -3.28
N HIS A 198 4.91 -2.10 -2.65
CA HIS A 198 4.84 -1.35 -1.40
C HIS A 198 5.73 -0.09 -1.46
N HIS A 199 5.56 0.81 -0.49
CA HIS A 199 6.54 1.82 -0.18
C HIS A 199 7.19 1.45 1.14
N ALA A 200 8.50 1.31 1.16
CA ALA A 200 9.21 1.11 2.41
C ALA A 200 8.87 2.24 3.38
N THR A 201 8.59 1.89 4.63
CA THR A 201 8.21 2.83 5.68
C THR A 201 9.12 2.69 6.87
N TYR A 202 9.40 3.82 7.50
CA TYR A 202 10.33 3.89 8.62
C TYR A 202 9.67 4.63 9.78
N TRP A 203 9.86 4.17 10.99
CA TRP A 203 9.50 4.95 12.17
C TRP A 203 10.27 6.27 12.15
N GLY A 204 9.57 7.36 12.35
CA GLY A 204 10.22 8.66 12.55
C GLY A 204 11.09 8.62 13.80
N ILE A 205 12.26 9.24 13.70
CA ILE A 205 13.23 9.40 14.80
C ILE A 205 12.72 10.50 15.74
#